data_7b5633dd856d195536d12256f49268df
#
_entry.id   7b5633dd856d195536d12256f49268df
#
_cell.length_a   1.000
_cell.length_b   1.000
_cell.length_c   1.000
_cell.angle_alpha   90.00
_cell.angle_beta   90.00
_cell.angle_gamma   90.00
#
_symmetry.space_group_name_H-M   'P 1'
#
loop_
_entity.id
_entity.type
_entity.pdbx_description
1 polymer ?
#
loop_
_entity_poly.entity_id
_entity_poly.type
_entity_poly.pdbx_seq_one_letter_code
_entity_poly.pdbx_strand_id
1 'polypeptide(L)'
;MFKRLIVPSRNSSFFLFGARGTGKSTYIEHQLLPGWQIDVPGDLSSLGMWYSAKTLYFDLLNDEVEESFSKDPERLKREIVALREKPDWVILDEVQKVPRLLDVVHSIIEKLKIKFILSGSSARKLKKEGANLLGGRAFEYSLMPLTAIELGDSFRLDDVLNYGSLPAVFSFSEREDKVKFLRSYIRSYVKTEVQMEQLVRKLDPFRDFLEIAAQMSGKIVNFAKIARQVGVDVKTVQLYYLVLEETYLGLRLASFHKSIRKSQLVSPKFYMFDIGVKRALEQSLHAPPVPGTSYYGELFEHFVILEFVRMNLYCETDYRLSYFATKEGFEVDLVLSRGNETIFIEIKSSKSIDPVEVRKLGAIARGHATRCFYLSEYHSAELMDDVRCLHWREGLQEIFQLPPKS
;
A
#
# COMPACT_ATOMS: atom_id res chain seq x y z
N MET A 1 -19.85 3.86 2.45
CA MET A 1 -18.66 3.09 2.87
C MET A 1 -18.26 2.14 1.75
N PHE A 2 -16.95 1.98 1.47
CA PHE A 2 -16.45 1.13 0.39
C PHE A 2 -16.18 -0.29 0.89
N LYS A 3 -16.72 -1.30 0.20
CA LYS A 3 -16.44 -2.70 0.50
C LYS A 3 -14.99 -3.02 0.12
N ARG A 4 -14.20 -3.54 1.08
CA ARG A 4 -12.81 -3.88 0.85
C ARG A 4 -12.68 -5.29 0.26
N LEU A 5 -11.68 -5.47 -0.61
CA LEU A 5 -11.38 -6.76 -1.25
C LEU A 5 -10.60 -7.71 -0.36
N ILE A 6 -9.84 -7.17 0.60
CA ILE A 6 -9.06 -7.97 1.54
C ILE A 6 -9.96 -8.84 2.41
N VAL A 7 -9.60 -10.12 2.58
CA VAL A 7 -10.36 -11.10 3.37
C VAL A 7 -9.42 -11.81 4.34
N PRO A 8 -9.17 -11.26 5.53
CA PRO A 8 -8.33 -11.90 6.53
C PRO A 8 -8.91 -13.22 7.04
N SER A 9 -8.01 -14.15 7.39
CA SER A 9 -8.38 -15.45 7.95
C SER A 9 -9.04 -15.31 9.32
N ARG A 10 -10.12 -16.08 9.55
CA ARG A 10 -10.77 -16.21 10.88
C ARG A 10 -10.07 -17.23 11.78
N ASN A 11 -9.10 -17.98 11.25
CA ASN A 11 -8.53 -19.13 11.97
C ASN A 11 -7.23 -18.80 12.69
N SER A 12 -6.64 -17.63 12.44
CA SER A 12 -5.36 -17.22 13.02
C SER A 12 -5.37 -15.76 13.41
N SER A 13 -4.56 -15.40 14.40
CA SER A 13 -4.23 -14.00 14.65
C SER A 13 -3.60 -13.36 13.42
N PHE A 14 -3.73 -12.05 13.28
CA PHE A 14 -3.09 -11.34 12.17
C PHE A 14 -2.78 -9.89 12.49
N PHE A 15 -1.79 -9.37 11.76
CA PHE A 15 -1.53 -7.95 11.65
C PHE A 15 -2.28 -7.37 10.44
N LEU A 16 -2.84 -6.18 10.62
CA LEU A 16 -3.42 -5.36 9.55
C LEU A 16 -2.62 -4.06 9.45
N PHE A 17 -1.63 -4.06 8.59
CA PHE A 17 -0.80 -2.90 8.34
C PHE A 17 -1.34 -2.03 7.20
N GLY A 18 -0.82 -0.82 7.08
CA GLY A 18 -1.11 0.09 5.96
C GLY A 18 -0.90 1.55 6.35
N ALA A 19 -0.65 2.40 5.37
CA ALA A 19 -0.48 3.82 5.60
C ALA A 19 -1.67 4.42 6.40
N ARG A 20 -1.41 5.53 7.07
CA ARG A 20 -2.49 6.26 7.75
C ARG A 20 -3.56 6.68 6.74
N GLY A 21 -4.82 6.62 7.14
CA GLY A 21 -5.94 7.02 6.28
C GLY A 21 -6.38 5.99 5.25
N THR A 22 -5.80 4.77 5.22
CA THR A 22 -6.29 3.68 4.36
C THR A 22 -7.57 3.02 4.87
N GLY A 23 -8.03 3.38 6.07
CA GLY A 23 -9.30 2.93 6.63
C GLY A 23 -9.22 1.63 7.43
N LYS A 24 -8.10 1.33 8.10
CA LYS A 24 -7.91 0.11 8.90
C LYS A 24 -8.95 -0.06 10.00
N SER A 25 -9.08 0.92 10.91
CA SER A 25 -10.05 0.88 12.01
C SER A 25 -11.47 0.79 11.47
N THR A 26 -11.84 1.62 10.48
CA THR A 26 -13.15 1.57 9.81
C THR A 26 -13.43 0.20 9.19
N TYR A 27 -12.43 -0.45 8.58
CA TYR A 27 -12.59 -1.80 8.03
C TYR A 27 -12.84 -2.83 9.14
N ILE A 28 -12.08 -2.77 10.24
CA ILE A 28 -12.26 -3.67 11.38
C ILE A 28 -13.67 -3.51 11.96
N GLU A 29 -14.07 -2.30 12.27
CA GLU A 29 -15.33 -1.97 12.95
C GLU A 29 -16.57 -2.29 12.11
N HIS A 30 -16.55 -1.89 10.84
CA HIS A 30 -17.78 -1.87 10.04
C HIS A 30 -17.87 -2.97 8.98
N GLN A 31 -16.80 -3.70 8.71
CA GLN A 31 -16.83 -4.78 7.71
C GLN A 31 -16.35 -6.11 8.27
N LEU A 32 -15.22 -6.12 8.95
CA LEU A 32 -14.62 -7.36 9.43
C LEU A 32 -15.43 -7.96 10.57
N LEU A 33 -15.63 -7.23 11.67
CA LEU A 33 -16.39 -7.71 12.82
C LEU A 33 -17.86 -8.00 12.49
N PRO A 34 -18.62 -7.10 11.84
CA PRO A 34 -19.97 -7.41 11.39
C PRO A 34 -20.03 -8.59 10.41
N GLY A 35 -19.05 -8.68 9.46
CA GLY A 35 -18.93 -9.82 8.55
C GLY A 35 -18.69 -11.15 9.28
N TRP A 36 -18.18 -11.10 10.51
CA TRP A 36 -18.01 -12.24 11.40
C TRP A 36 -19.18 -12.44 12.37
N GLN A 37 -20.25 -11.66 12.22
CA GLN A 37 -21.44 -11.67 13.09
C GLN A 37 -21.09 -11.29 14.53
N ILE A 38 -20.21 -10.35 14.69
CA ILE A 38 -19.84 -9.73 15.97
C ILE A 38 -20.46 -8.35 16.01
N ASP A 39 -21.40 -8.13 16.94
CA ASP A 39 -21.99 -6.81 17.16
C ASP A 39 -20.97 -5.85 17.75
N VAL A 40 -20.90 -4.65 17.19
CA VAL A 40 -20.02 -3.58 17.65
C VAL A 40 -20.82 -2.32 17.95
N PRO A 41 -20.42 -1.51 18.94
CA PRO A 41 -20.99 -0.17 19.13
C PRO A 41 -20.73 0.68 17.88
N GLY A 42 -21.54 1.69 17.68
CA GLY A 42 -21.47 2.53 16.46
C GLY A 42 -20.16 3.28 16.25
N ASP A 43 -19.40 3.54 17.32
CA ASP A 43 -18.10 4.22 17.27
C ASP A 43 -17.17 3.66 18.35
N LEU A 44 -16.25 2.78 17.94
CA LEU A 44 -15.24 2.20 18.84
C LEU A 44 -14.16 3.21 19.23
N SER A 45 -13.80 4.12 18.32
CA SER A 45 -12.71 5.08 18.54
C SER A 45 -13.02 6.06 19.66
N SER A 46 -14.29 6.36 19.92
CA SER A 46 -14.71 7.23 21.03
C SER A 46 -14.61 6.59 22.40
N LEU A 47 -14.53 5.27 22.48
CA LEU A 47 -14.58 4.52 23.73
C LEU A 47 -13.20 4.18 24.32
N GLY A 48 -12.14 4.24 23.49
CA GLY A 48 -10.77 3.81 23.85
C GLY A 48 -10.66 2.31 24.17
N MET A 49 -11.66 1.77 24.85
CA MET A 49 -11.78 0.34 25.16
C MET A 49 -13.25 -0.11 25.05
N TRP A 50 -13.45 -1.28 24.47
CA TRP A 50 -14.78 -1.90 24.34
C TRP A 50 -14.68 -3.42 24.44
N TYR A 51 -15.70 -4.04 25.00
CA TYR A 51 -15.78 -5.50 25.09
C TYR A 51 -17.22 -6.02 24.86
N SER A 52 -17.28 -7.23 24.31
CA SER A 52 -18.46 -8.08 24.22
C SER A 52 -18.09 -9.49 24.67
N ALA A 53 -19.08 -10.39 24.72
CA ALA A 53 -18.84 -11.80 25.05
C ALA A 53 -17.79 -12.47 24.12
N LYS A 54 -17.57 -11.95 22.91
CA LYS A 54 -16.69 -12.55 21.90
C LYS A 54 -15.47 -11.71 21.55
N THR A 55 -15.44 -10.42 21.89
CA THR A 55 -14.40 -9.50 21.43
C THR A 55 -14.04 -8.46 22.48
N LEU A 56 -12.75 -8.19 22.61
CA LEU A 56 -12.19 -7.13 23.42
C LEU A 56 -11.39 -6.20 22.51
N TYR A 57 -11.66 -4.90 22.56
CA TYR A 57 -11.03 -3.88 21.72
C TYR A 57 -10.32 -2.82 22.55
N PHE A 58 -9.11 -2.46 22.16
CA PHE A 58 -8.31 -1.37 22.74
C PHE A 58 -7.79 -0.47 21.65
N ASP A 59 -8.09 0.82 21.74
CA ASP A 59 -7.52 1.86 20.92
C ASP A 59 -6.30 2.47 21.61
N LEU A 60 -5.12 2.20 21.09
CA LEU A 60 -3.87 2.75 21.63
C LEU A 60 -3.58 4.20 21.15
N LEU A 61 -4.47 4.82 20.37
CA LEU A 61 -4.46 6.29 20.17
C LEU A 61 -5.09 7.02 21.36
N ASN A 62 -5.88 6.34 22.17
CA ASN A 62 -6.38 6.90 23.42
C ASN A 62 -5.23 6.97 24.43
N ASP A 63 -4.90 8.18 24.88
CA ASP A 63 -3.74 8.44 25.74
C ASP A 63 -3.80 7.68 27.06
N GLU A 64 -4.99 7.51 27.67
CA GLU A 64 -5.14 6.77 28.94
C GLU A 64 -4.88 5.26 28.75
N VAL A 65 -5.34 4.69 27.64
CA VAL A 65 -5.11 3.28 27.28
C VAL A 65 -3.65 3.05 26.98
N GLU A 66 -3.05 3.91 26.15
CA GLU A 66 -1.62 3.85 25.77
C GLU A 66 -0.72 3.97 27.00
N GLU A 67 -0.92 5.00 27.83
CA GLU A 67 -0.13 5.22 29.05
C GLU A 67 -0.23 4.03 30.02
N SER A 68 -1.42 3.50 30.19
CA SER A 68 -1.69 2.37 31.07
C SER A 68 -0.91 1.11 30.64
N PHE A 69 -0.96 0.75 29.35
CA PHE A 69 -0.23 -0.39 28.82
C PHE A 69 1.28 -0.13 28.67
N SER A 70 1.69 1.10 28.44
CA SER A 70 3.11 1.46 28.44
C SER A 70 3.76 1.28 29.81
N LYS A 71 3.04 1.61 30.89
CA LYS A 71 3.49 1.38 32.27
C LYS A 71 3.48 -0.08 32.67
N ASP A 72 2.46 -0.82 32.23
CA ASP A 72 2.23 -2.20 32.67
C ASP A 72 1.62 -3.05 31.54
N PRO A 73 2.42 -3.56 30.60
CA PRO A 73 1.91 -4.41 29.51
C PRO A 73 1.20 -5.69 29.98
N GLU A 74 1.56 -6.27 31.13
CA GLU A 74 0.93 -7.48 31.68
C GLU A 74 -0.52 -7.23 32.14
N ARG A 75 -0.94 -5.98 32.27
CA ARG A 75 -2.33 -5.60 32.52
C ARG A 75 -3.28 -6.21 31.48
N LEU A 76 -2.90 -6.25 30.19
CA LEU A 76 -3.69 -6.88 29.13
C LEU A 76 -4.06 -8.32 29.47
N LYS A 77 -3.09 -9.09 29.95
CA LYS A 77 -3.31 -10.49 30.35
C LYS A 77 -4.19 -10.61 31.59
N ARG A 78 -3.98 -9.74 32.60
CA ARG A 78 -4.82 -9.73 33.81
C ARG A 78 -6.26 -9.39 33.51
N GLU A 79 -6.51 -8.41 32.66
CA GLU A 79 -7.87 -8.05 32.23
C GLU A 79 -8.57 -9.20 31.52
N ILE A 80 -7.89 -9.85 30.57
CA ILE A 80 -8.45 -11.01 29.87
C ILE A 80 -8.72 -12.18 30.84
N VAL A 81 -7.80 -12.44 31.78
CA VAL A 81 -7.96 -13.55 32.74
C VAL A 81 -9.09 -13.27 33.71
N ALA A 82 -9.35 -12.02 34.07
CA ALA A 82 -10.42 -11.62 34.99
C ALA A 82 -11.84 -11.75 34.38
N LEU A 83 -11.97 -11.83 33.07
CA LEU A 83 -13.26 -12.01 32.42
C LEU A 83 -13.84 -13.41 32.74
N ARG A 84 -15.15 -13.47 33.02
CA ARG A 84 -15.88 -14.75 33.25
C ARG A 84 -15.82 -15.63 32.01
N GLU A 85 -16.11 -15.04 30.86
CA GLU A 85 -15.98 -15.70 29.55
C GLU A 85 -14.80 -15.12 28.79
N LYS A 86 -13.96 -15.96 28.22
CA LYS A 86 -12.80 -15.52 27.44
C LYS A 86 -13.27 -15.02 26.06
N PRO A 87 -12.77 -13.89 25.57
CA PRO A 87 -13.08 -13.45 24.23
C PRO A 87 -12.46 -14.40 23.19
N ASP A 88 -13.11 -14.55 22.05
CA ASP A 88 -12.54 -15.26 20.89
C ASP A 88 -11.43 -14.40 20.24
N TRP A 89 -11.61 -13.08 20.28
CA TRP A 89 -10.75 -12.10 19.65
C TRP A 89 -10.38 -10.95 20.58
N VAL A 90 -9.14 -10.53 20.48
CA VAL A 90 -8.65 -9.27 21.07
C VAL A 90 -8.09 -8.40 19.96
N ILE A 91 -8.53 -7.14 19.91
CA ILE A 91 -8.10 -6.16 18.92
C ILE A 91 -7.26 -5.11 19.64
N LEU A 92 -6.04 -4.90 19.13
CA LEU A 92 -5.16 -3.81 19.54
C LEU A 92 -4.96 -2.90 18.35
N ASP A 93 -5.61 -1.75 18.35
CA ASP A 93 -5.48 -0.76 17.29
C ASP A 93 -4.27 0.14 17.52
N GLU A 94 -3.46 0.39 16.47
CA GLU A 94 -2.20 1.14 16.49
C GLU A 94 -1.14 0.54 17.46
N VAL A 95 -0.96 -0.79 17.41
CA VAL A 95 -0.09 -1.57 18.32
C VAL A 95 1.36 -1.10 18.38
N GLN A 96 1.87 -0.38 17.36
CA GLN A 96 3.21 0.20 17.37
C GLN A 96 3.38 1.33 18.41
N LYS A 97 2.31 1.80 19.04
CA LYS A 97 2.38 2.73 20.17
C LYS A 97 2.99 2.08 21.41
N VAL A 98 2.68 0.81 21.65
CA VAL A 98 3.17 0.02 22.79
C VAL A 98 3.73 -1.33 22.31
N PRO A 99 4.91 -1.37 21.67
CA PRO A 99 5.47 -2.59 21.09
C PRO A 99 5.67 -3.74 22.09
N ARG A 100 5.93 -3.45 23.36
CA ARG A 100 6.08 -4.45 24.42
C ARG A 100 4.84 -5.32 24.64
N LEU A 101 3.66 -4.88 24.20
CA LEU A 101 2.46 -5.70 24.21
C LEU A 101 2.60 -6.98 23.38
N LEU A 102 3.46 -7.01 22.35
CA LEU A 102 3.63 -8.19 21.53
C LEU A 102 4.15 -9.42 22.29
N ASP A 103 5.00 -9.24 23.31
CA ASP A 103 5.46 -10.32 24.16
C ASP A 103 4.29 -10.91 24.99
N VAL A 104 3.44 -10.04 25.52
CA VAL A 104 2.24 -10.44 26.24
C VAL A 104 1.24 -11.14 25.33
N VAL A 105 1.00 -10.57 24.14
CA VAL A 105 0.14 -11.16 23.09
C VAL A 105 0.63 -12.56 22.72
N HIS A 106 1.95 -12.73 22.50
CA HIS A 106 2.55 -14.02 22.24
C HIS A 106 2.22 -15.04 23.35
N SER A 107 2.42 -14.64 24.62
CA SER A 107 2.08 -15.49 25.76
C SER A 107 0.60 -15.87 25.84
N ILE A 108 -0.31 -14.93 25.48
CA ILE A 108 -1.76 -15.16 25.49
C ILE A 108 -2.16 -16.12 24.37
N ILE A 109 -1.65 -15.93 23.15
CA ILE A 109 -1.90 -16.84 22.02
C ILE A 109 -1.48 -18.27 22.37
N GLU A 110 -0.30 -18.46 22.96
CA GLU A 110 0.22 -19.77 23.33
C GLU A 110 -0.60 -20.46 24.43
N LYS A 111 -0.89 -19.73 25.50
CA LYS A 111 -1.46 -20.30 26.73
C LYS A 111 -2.98 -20.32 26.75
N LEU A 112 -3.62 -19.28 26.19
CA LEU A 112 -5.08 -19.13 26.26
C LEU A 112 -5.77 -19.39 24.92
N LYS A 113 -5.00 -19.55 23.82
CA LYS A 113 -5.52 -19.78 22.46
C LYS A 113 -6.47 -18.71 21.94
N ILE A 114 -6.37 -17.48 22.47
CA ILE A 114 -7.13 -16.32 22.04
C ILE A 114 -6.48 -15.74 20.80
N LYS A 115 -7.26 -15.33 19.82
CA LYS A 115 -6.80 -14.72 18.57
C LYS A 115 -6.73 -13.20 18.67
N PHE A 116 -5.79 -12.62 17.92
CA PHE A 116 -5.57 -11.17 17.93
C PHE A 116 -5.69 -10.56 16.54
N ILE A 117 -6.27 -9.36 16.49
CA ILE A 117 -6.17 -8.43 15.37
C ILE A 117 -5.28 -7.28 15.84
N LEU A 118 -4.15 -7.09 15.16
CA LEU A 118 -3.15 -6.10 15.52
C LEU A 118 -3.05 -5.09 14.38
N SER A 119 -3.63 -3.91 14.51
CA SER A 119 -3.51 -2.90 13.46
C SER A 119 -2.32 -1.96 13.70
N GLY A 120 -1.79 -1.40 12.62
CA GLY A 120 -0.72 -0.41 12.73
C GLY A 120 -0.39 0.30 11.41
N SER A 121 0.17 1.50 11.54
CA SER A 121 0.64 2.29 10.39
C SER A 121 2.07 1.92 9.95
N SER A 122 2.83 1.17 10.77
CA SER A 122 4.20 0.78 10.49
C SER A 122 4.57 -0.55 11.16
N ALA A 123 5.11 -1.49 10.39
CA ALA A 123 5.70 -2.71 10.92
C ALA A 123 7.12 -2.47 11.48
N ARG A 124 7.76 -1.36 11.09
CA ARG A 124 9.16 -1.08 11.39
C ARG A 124 9.43 -0.91 12.88
N LYS A 125 8.59 -0.12 13.57
CA LYS A 125 8.76 0.14 15.00
C LYS A 125 8.70 -1.16 15.79
N LEU A 126 7.78 -2.04 15.42
CA LEU A 126 7.65 -3.37 16.02
C LEU A 126 8.91 -4.23 15.78
N LYS A 127 9.47 -4.20 14.58
CA LYS A 127 10.70 -4.96 14.25
C LYS A 127 11.95 -4.40 14.94
N LYS A 128 12.06 -3.08 15.10
CA LYS A 128 13.22 -2.43 15.73
C LYS A 128 13.35 -2.72 17.22
N GLU A 129 12.25 -2.80 17.94
CA GLU A 129 12.25 -3.07 19.38
C GLU A 129 12.44 -4.57 19.70
N GLY A 130 12.87 -5.37 18.70
CA GLY A 130 13.14 -6.80 18.87
C GLY A 130 11.87 -7.65 18.99
N ALA A 131 10.70 -7.05 18.78
CA ALA A 131 9.46 -7.78 18.73
C ALA A 131 9.48 -8.71 17.52
N ASN A 132 9.63 -10.00 17.78
CA ASN A 132 9.39 -11.02 16.77
C ASN A 132 7.89 -10.93 16.43
N LEU A 133 7.53 -10.49 15.20
CA LEU A 133 6.12 -10.34 14.75
C LEU A 133 5.36 -11.67 14.91
N LEU A 134 5.25 -12.12 16.16
CA LEU A 134 4.60 -13.36 16.62
C LEU A 134 5.03 -14.64 15.89
N GLY A 135 6.18 -14.64 15.19
CA GLY A 135 6.89 -15.78 14.62
C GLY A 135 6.02 -16.96 14.15
N GLY A 136 5.30 -16.81 13.03
CA GLY A 136 4.41 -17.85 12.47
C GLY A 136 3.08 -18.07 13.20
N ARG A 137 2.71 -17.22 14.18
CA ARG A 137 1.45 -17.29 14.94
C ARG A 137 0.43 -16.25 14.49
N ALA A 138 0.84 -15.34 13.64
CA ALA A 138 -0.02 -14.31 13.05
C ALA A 138 0.30 -14.15 11.57
N PHE A 139 -0.73 -13.98 10.75
CA PHE A 139 -0.59 -13.59 9.36
C PHE A 139 -0.33 -12.09 9.25
N GLU A 140 0.23 -11.64 8.13
CA GLU A 140 0.42 -10.22 7.84
C GLU A 140 -0.45 -9.84 6.65
N TYR A 141 -1.34 -8.87 6.85
CA TYR A 141 -2.17 -8.27 5.80
C TYR A 141 -1.85 -6.79 5.68
N SER A 142 -1.94 -6.27 4.46
CA SER A 142 -1.74 -4.83 4.20
C SER A 142 -2.98 -4.23 3.55
N LEU A 143 -3.50 -3.16 4.15
CA LEU A 143 -4.63 -2.41 3.62
C LEU A 143 -4.11 -1.18 2.87
N MET A 144 -4.24 -1.22 1.55
CA MET A 144 -3.83 -0.16 0.63
C MET A 144 -4.97 0.87 0.43
N PRO A 145 -4.71 2.05 -0.19
CA PRO A 145 -5.78 2.89 -0.72
C PRO A 145 -6.75 2.12 -1.62
N LEU A 146 -7.93 2.67 -1.86
CA LEU A 146 -9.00 1.98 -2.59
C LEU A 146 -8.57 1.63 -4.02
N THR A 147 -8.91 0.41 -4.45
CA THR A 147 -8.79 0.00 -5.85
C THR A 147 -9.96 0.53 -6.68
N ALA A 148 -9.80 0.52 -7.99
CA ALA A 148 -10.89 0.84 -8.91
C ALA A 148 -12.11 -0.09 -8.73
N ILE A 149 -11.88 -1.36 -8.32
CA ILE A 149 -12.93 -2.32 -8.02
C ILE A 149 -13.67 -1.97 -6.73
N GLU A 150 -12.94 -1.63 -5.66
CA GLU A 150 -13.53 -1.20 -4.38
C GLU A 150 -14.32 0.10 -4.51
N LEU A 151 -13.89 1.01 -5.37
CA LEU A 151 -14.61 2.25 -5.70
C LEU A 151 -15.90 1.98 -6.46
N GLY A 152 -15.99 0.90 -7.25
CA GLY A 152 -17.19 0.53 -7.98
C GLY A 152 -17.73 1.67 -8.87
N ASP A 153 -19.00 2.06 -8.65
CA ASP A 153 -19.65 3.13 -9.42
C ASP A 153 -19.14 4.53 -9.07
N SER A 154 -18.44 4.68 -7.93
CA SER A 154 -17.79 5.94 -7.55
C SER A 154 -16.46 6.16 -8.29
N PHE A 155 -15.96 5.16 -9.01
CA PHE A 155 -14.70 5.28 -9.73
C PHE A 155 -14.81 6.26 -10.90
N ARG A 156 -13.95 7.28 -10.88
CA ARG A 156 -13.70 8.19 -12.02
C ARG A 156 -12.18 8.30 -12.16
N LEU A 157 -11.65 7.91 -13.33
CA LEU A 157 -10.20 7.93 -13.56
C LEU A 157 -9.61 9.32 -13.31
N ASP A 158 -10.26 10.36 -13.82
CA ASP A 158 -9.81 11.75 -13.65
C ASP A 158 -9.74 12.15 -12.17
N ASP A 159 -10.71 11.73 -11.34
CA ASP A 159 -10.69 12.00 -9.90
C ASP A 159 -9.52 11.28 -9.21
N VAL A 160 -9.27 10.03 -9.57
CA VAL A 160 -8.15 9.25 -9.01
C VAL A 160 -6.80 9.82 -9.45
N LEU A 161 -6.65 10.20 -10.72
CA LEU A 161 -5.43 10.86 -11.21
C LEU A 161 -5.25 12.26 -10.59
N ASN A 162 -6.34 12.93 -10.19
CA ASN A 162 -6.28 14.23 -9.52
C ASN A 162 -6.00 14.12 -8.03
N TYR A 163 -6.72 13.26 -7.31
CA TYR A 163 -6.80 13.29 -5.85
C TYR A 163 -6.44 11.96 -5.18
N GLY A 164 -6.05 10.94 -5.95
CA GLY A 164 -5.73 9.61 -5.43
C GLY A 164 -6.94 8.82 -5.00
N SER A 165 -6.69 7.79 -4.20
CA SER A 165 -7.71 6.82 -3.80
C SER A 165 -7.75 6.56 -2.29
N LEU A 166 -7.28 7.51 -1.46
CA LEU A 166 -7.52 7.46 -0.03
C LEU A 166 -9.03 7.55 0.27
N PRO A 167 -9.61 6.69 1.13
CA PRO A 167 -11.05 6.66 1.39
C PRO A 167 -11.66 8.03 1.75
N ALA A 168 -10.96 8.82 2.57
CA ALA A 168 -11.44 10.12 3.01
C ALA A 168 -11.59 11.15 1.87
N VAL A 169 -10.87 11.01 0.75
CA VAL A 169 -11.01 11.89 -0.42
C VAL A 169 -12.43 11.82 -0.99
N PHE A 170 -13.07 10.66 -0.91
CA PHE A 170 -14.42 10.42 -1.45
C PHE A 170 -15.54 10.86 -0.51
N SER A 171 -15.24 11.34 0.70
CA SER A 171 -16.21 11.98 1.58
C SER A 171 -16.44 13.46 1.24
N PHE A 172 -15.58 14.05 0.41
CA PHE A 172 -15.67 15.44 -0.02
C PHE A 172 -16.21 15.52 -1.45
N SER A 173 -17.27 16.32 -1.66
CA SER A 173 -17.78 16.64 -2.99
C SER A 173 -16.95 17.72 -3.67
N GLU A 174 -16.51 18.73 -2.91
CA GLU A 174 -15.84 19.90 -3.45
C GLU A 174 -14.33 19.66 -3.64
N ARG A 175 -13.82 20.15 -4.78
CA ARG A 175 -12.39 20.07 -5.15
C ARG A 175 -11.49 20.71 -4.08
N GLU A 176 -11.88 21.87 -3.59
CA GLU A 176 -11.13 22.63 -2.60
C GLU A 176 -10.91 21.85 -1.31
N ASP A 177 -11.90 21.10 -0.87
CA ASP A 177 -11.82 20.31 0.35
C ASP A 177 -10.98 19.05 0.17
N LYS A 178 -11.03 18.38 -1.00
CA LYS A 178 -10.10 17.31 -1.37
C LYS A 178 -8.65 17.80 -1.33
N VAL A 179 -8.37 18.98 -1.90
CA VAL A 179 -7.04 19.61 -1.90
C VAL A 179 -6.59 19.98 -0.47
N LYS A 180 -7.46 20.59 0.33
CA LYS A 180 -7.16 20.91 1.74
C LYS A 180 -6.85 19.66 2.55
N PHE A 181 -7.65 18.60 2.36
CA PHE A 181 -7.42 17.31 3.03
C PHE A 181 -6.04 16.76 2.68
N LEU A 182 -5.68 16.65 1.39
CA LEU A 182 -4.39 16.10 0.96
C LEU A 182 -3.20 16.93 1.48
N ARG A 183 -3.30 18.25 1.48
CA ARG A 183 -2.28 19.14 2.06
C ARG A 183 -2.15 18.96 3.58
N SER A 184 -3.28 18.82 4.28
CA SER A 184 -3.29 18.56 5.72
C SER A 184 -2.72 17.19 6.03
N TYR A 185 -3.06 16.17 5.24
CA TYR A 185 -2.54 14.82 5.35
C TYR A 185 -1.02 14.80 5.31
N ILE A 186 -0.40 15.45 4.32
CA ILE A 186 1.06 15.51 4.22
C ILE A 186 1.69 16.22 5.42
N ARG A 187 1.14 17.36 5.83
CA ARG A 187 1.68 18.14 6.96
C ARG A 187 1.66 17.35 8.26
N SER A 188 0.54 16.68 8.55
CA SER A 188 0.40 15.89 9.77
C SER A 188 1.22 14.61 9.69
N TYR A 189 1.22 13.92 8.55
CA TYR A 189 1.94 12.66 8.36
C TYR A 189 3.46 12.85 8.49
N VAL A 190 4.04 13.81 7.76
CA VAL A 190 5.48 14.09 7.80
C VAL A 190 5.89 14.48 9.22
N LYS A 191 5.06 15.25 9.93
CA LYS A 191 5.36 15.69 11.30
C LYS A 191 5.25 14.53 12.30
N THR A 192 4.24 13.68 12.17
CA THR A 192 3.92 12.67 13.18
C THR A 192 4.71 11.37 12.96
N GLU A 193 4.66 10.79 11.76
CA GLU A 193 5.26 9.47 11.51
C GLU A 193 6.79 9.54 11.45
N VAL A 194 7.33 10.57 10.79
CA VAL A 194 8.79 10.70 10.64
C VAL A 194 9.46 11.14 11.94
N GLN A 195 8.83 12.04 12.72
CA GLN A 195 9.36 12.46 14.01
C GLN A 195 9.20 11.39 15.09
N MET A 196 8.03 10.72 15.17
CA MET A 196 7.80 9.66 16.16
C MET A 196 8.73 8.47 15.97
N GLU A 197 9.10 8.14 14.73
CA GLU A 197 9.97 7.01 14.46
C GLU A 197 11.46 7.30 14.72
N GLN A 198 11.84 8.53 15.12
CA GLN A 198 13.23 8.95 15.34
C GLN A 198 14.20 8.58 14.21
N LEU A 199 13.69 8.45 12.98
CA LEU A 199 14.41 7.88 11.85
C LEU A 199 15.25 8.91 11.13
N VAL A 200 14.89 10.18 11.28
CA VAL A 200 15.51 11.29 10.60
C VAL A 200 16.02 12.28 11.64
N ARG A 201 17.32 12.37 11.76
CA ARG A 201 17.96 13.32 12.69
C ARG A 201 17.72 14.79 12.33
N LYS A 202 17.50 15.10 11.06
CA LYS A 202 17.22 16.43 10.52
C LYS A 202 15.99 16.38 9.62
N LEU A 203 14.95 17.12 9.95
CA LEU A 203 13.67 17.10 9.25
C LEU A 203 13.71 17.81 7.89
N ASP A 204 14.49 18.91 7.78
CA ASP A 204 14.48 19.70 6.55
C ASP A 204 15.01 18.92 5.33
N PRO A 205 16.16 18.22 5.40
CA PRO A 205 16.61 17.38 4.29
C PRO A 205 15.61 16.28 3.92
N PHE A 206 14.85 15.76 4.90
CA PHE A 206 13.84 14.75 4.61
C PHE A 206 12.61 15.34 3.91
N ARG A 207 12.22 16.58 4.24
CA ARG A 207 11.12 17.27 3.53
C ARG A 207 11.48 17.52 2.07
N ASP A 208 12.70 18.03 1.82
CA ASP A 208 13.20 18.26 0.46
C ASP A 208 13.28 16.94 -0.32
N PHE A 209 13.72 15.86 0.36
CA PHE A 209 13.73 14.53 -0.22
C PHE A 209 12.32 14.05 -0.59
N LEU A 210 11.30 14.28 0.24
CA LEU A 210 9.92 13.85 -0.05
C LEU A 210 9.36 14.48 -1.33
N GLU A 211 9.62 15.78 -1.53
CA GLU A 211 9.22 16.47 -2.74
C GLU A 211 9.91 15.87 -3.98
N ILE A 212 11.24 15.67 -3.90
CA ILE A 212 12.01 15.04 -4.98
C ILE A 212 11.56 13.59 -5.22
N ALA A 213 11.32 12.81 -4.17
CA ALA A 213 10.86 11.43 -4.29
C ALA A 213 9.47 11.36 -4.97
N ALA A 214 8.58 12.31 -4.69
CA ALA A 214 7.28 12.41 -5.36
C ALA A 214 7.41 12.78 -6.84
N GLN A 215 8.28 13.75 -7.19
CA GLN A 215 8.56 14.15 -8.58
C GLN A 215 9.23 13.01 -9.37
N MET A 216 10.03 12.18 -8.69
CA MET A 216 10.74 11.03 -9.28
C MET A 216 9.92 9.74 -9.24
N SER A 217 8.69 9.77 -8.72
CA SER A 217 7.83 8.60 -8.63
C SER A 217 7.52 8.04 -10.02
N GLY A 218 7.74 6.74 -10.22
CA GLY A 218 7.65 6.07 -11.52
C GLY A 218 8.96 6.03 -12.31
N LYS A 219 9.97 6.79 -11.91
CA LYS A 219 11.26 6.87 -12.60
C LYS A 219 12.33 6.03 -11.91
N ILE A 220 13.36 5.61 -12.67
CA ILE A 220 14.52 4.89 -12.13
C ILE A 220 15.27 5.82 -11.17
N VAL A 221 15.45 5.37 -9.93
CA VAL A 221 16.03 6.18 -8.85
C VAL A 221 17.54 6.37 -9.05
N ASN A 222 17.97 7.62 -9.12
CA ASN A 222 19.38 7.96 -9.06
C ASN A 222 19.74 8.50 -7.67
N PHE A 223 20.13 7.60 -6.78
CA PHE A 223 20.45 7.94 -5.39
C PHE A 223 21.53 9.01 -5.25
N ALA A 224 22.57 8.99 -6.10
CA ALA A 224 23.68 9.96 -6.05
C ALA A 224 23.23 11.37 -6.50
N LYS A 225 22.33 11.45 -7.50
CA LYS A 225 21.75 12.74 -7.92
C LYS A 225 20.89 13.33 -6.84
N ILE A 226 20.00 12.52 -6.24
CA ILE A 226 19.11 12.96 -5.15
C ILE A 226 19.93 13.39 -3.92
N ALA A 227 20.94 12.62 -3.54
CA ALA A 227 21.83 12.95 -2.42
C ALA A 227 22.45 14.34 -2.56
N ARG A 228 22.93 14.71 -3.76
CA ARG A 228 23.46 16.05 -4.05
C ARG A 228 22.39 17.13 -3.96
N GLN A 229 21.18 16.87 -4.44
CA GLN A 229 20.08 17.85 -4.42
C GLN A 229 19.59 18.15 -2.99
N VAL A 230 19.55 17.11 -2.15
CA VAL A 230 19.07 17.20 -0.76
C VAL A 230 20.18 17.62 0.23
N GLY A 231 21.43 17.56 -0.20
CA GLY A 231 22.58 17.90 0.65
C GLY A 231 22.90 16.85 1.71
N VAL A 232 22.69 15.56 1.40
CA VAL A 232 22.99 14.44 2.31
C VAL A 232 23.82 13.38 1.56
N ASP A 233 24.32 12.37 2.29
CA ASP A 233 25.02 11.25 1.66
C ASP A 233 24.06 10.24 1.01
N VAL A 234 24.59 9.39 0.13
CA VAL A 234 23.82 8.39 -0.63
C VAL A 234 23.14 7.37 0.29
N LYS A 235 23.81 6.96 1.38
CA LYS A 235 23.23 6.00 2.32
C LYS A 235 22.03 6.58 3.05
N THR A 236 22.07 7.86 3.35
CA THR A 236 20.94 8.60 3.95
C THR A 236 19.73 8.63 3.00
N VAL A 237 19.93 8.86 1.70
CA VAL A 237 18.83 8.79 0.71
C VAL A 237 18.26 7.38 0.62
N GLN A 238 19.12 6.35 0.59
CA GLN A 238 18.66 4.95 0.61
C GLN A 238 17.84 4.64 1.86
N LEU A 239 18.27 5.15 3.02
CA LEU A 239 17.53 5.02 4.26
C LEU A 239 16.17 5.75 4.20
N TYR A 240 16.11 6.93 3.59
CA TYR A 240 14.86 7.66 3.41
C TYR A 240 13.84 6.90 2.56
N TYR A 241 14.27 6.29 1.45
CA TYR A 241 13.39 5.41 0.67
C TYR A 241 12.94 4.19 1.47
N LEU A 242 13.84 3.57 2.25
CA LEU A 242 13.48 2.45 3.12
C LEU A 242 12.43 2.88 4.16
N VAL A 243 12.53 4.08 4.72
CA VAL A 243 11.49 4.64 5.61
C VAL A 243 10.14 4.71 4.90
N LEU A 244 10.10 5.23 3.67
CA LEU A 244 8.84 5.31 2.91
C LEU A 244 8.22 3.93 2.66
N GLU A 245 9.02 2.91 2.41
CA GLU A 245 8.53 1.54 2.23
C GLU A 245 7.98 0.96 3.53
N GLU A 246 8.74 1.07 4.62
CA GLU A 246 8.38 0.50 5.91
C GLU A 246 7.21 1.22 6.59
N THR A 247 6.88 2.44 6.14
CA THR A 247 5.70 3.20 6.55
C THR A 247 4.56 3.14 5.53
N TYR A 248 4.67 2.25 4.54
CA TYR A 248 3.66 2.06 3.48
C TYR A 248 3.38 3.30 2.61
N LEU A 249 4.30 4.28 2.56
CA LEU A 249 4.16 5.48 1.72
C LEU A 249 4.59 5.29 0.28
N GLY A 250 5.21 4.16 -0.02
CA GLY A 250 5.61 3.80 -1.36
C GLY A 250 6.19 2.41 -1.44
N LEU A 251 6.53 2.04 -2.63
CA LEU A 251 7.09 0.73 -2.94
C LEU A 251 8.20 0.85 -3.98
N ARG A 252 9.20 -0.01 -3.88
CA ARG A 252 10.24 -0.18 -4.90
C ARG A 252 9.83 -1.26 -5.88
N LEU A 253 9.98 -0.94 -7.17
CA LEU A 253 9.89 -1.89 -8.25
C LEU A 253 11.31 -2.19 -8.73
N ALA A 254 11.79 -3.40 -8.42
CA ALA A 254 13.14 -3.82 -8.79
C ALA A 254 13.25 -4.04 -10.30
N SER A 255 14.44 -3.96 -10.87
CA SER A 255 14.67 -4.38 -12.27
C SER A 255 14.46 -5.88 -12.41
N PHE A 256 13.76 -6.31 -13.47
CA PHE A 256 13.60 -7.72 -13.80
C PHE A 256 14.94 -8.32 -14.27
N HIS A 257 15.30 -9.42 -13.66
CA HIS A 257 16.39 -10.27 -14.12
C HIS A 257 16.14 -11.71 -13.66
N LYS A 258 16.42 -12.71 -14.52
CA LYS A 258 16.32 -14.14 -14.14
C LYS A 258 17.16 -14.49 -12.90
N SER A 259 18.25 -13.77 -12.66
CA SER A 259 19.04 -13.86 -11.43
C SER A 259 18.67 -12.75 -10.45
N ILE A 260 18.18 -13.12 -9.26
CA ILE A 260 17.86 -12.19 -8.16
C ILE A 260 19.05 -11.29 -7.81
N ARG A 261 20.26 -11.86 -7.74
CA ARG A 261 21.48 -11.13 -7.43
C ARG A 261 21.76 -10.01 -8.44
N LYS A 262 21.56 -10.27 -9.75
CA LYS A 262 21.74 -9.24 -10.78
C LYS A 262 20.65 -8.18 -10.74
N SER A 263 19.41 -8.56 -10.43
CA SER A 263 18.31 -7.63 -10.23
C SER A 263 18.60 -6.58 -9.14
N GLN A 264 19.29 -6.97 -8.06
CA GLN A 264 19.64 -6.08 -6.96
C GLN A 264 20.75 -5.07 -7.28
N LEU A 265 21.51 -5.28 -8.37
CA LEU A 265 22.60 -4.39 -8.80
C LEU A 265 22.11 -3.20 -9.65
N VAL A 266 20.86 -3.25 -10.11
CA VAL A 266 20.25 -2.19 -10.94
C VAL A 266 19.39 -1.30 -10.07
N SER A 267 19.44 0.01 -10.32
CA SER A 267 18.61 0.98 -9.59
C SER A 267 17.11 0.65 -9.75
N PRO A 268 16.33 0.68 -8.68
CA PRO A 268 14.89 0.42 -8.76
C PRO A 268 14.14 1.63 -9.29
N LYS A 269 12.90 1.43 -9.75
CA LYS A 269 11.87 2.47 -9.75
C LYS A 269 11.24 2.57 -8.36
N PHE A 270 10.71 3.73 -8.03
CA PHE A 270 9.96 3.94 -6.80
C PHE A 270 8.61 4.57 -7.13
N TYR A 271 7.56 4.06 -6.51
CA TYR A 271 6.20 4.58 -6.67
C TYR A 271 5.65 4.99 -5.30
N MET A 272 5.12 6.23 -5.21
CA MET A 272 4.34 6.63 -4.04
C MET A 272 3.07 5.77 -3.96
N PHE A 273 2.60 5.47 -2.76
CA PHE A 273 1.48 4.56 -2.51
C PHE A 273 0.11 5.09 -2.98
N ASP A 274 0.01 6.42 -3.20
CA ASP A 274 -1.21 7.10 -3.62
C ASP A 274 -0.89 8.32 -4.49
N ILE A 275 -1.64 8.52 -5.57
CA ILE A 275 -1.43 9.61 -6.53
C ILE A 275 -1.76 10.96 -5.94
N GLY A 276 -2.82 11.07 -5.13
CA GLY A 276 -3.18 12.34 -4.49
C GLY A 276 -2.10 12.81 -3.53
N VAL A 277 -1.52 11.88 -2.75
CA VAL A 277 -0.39 12.15 -1.86
C VAL A 277 0.87 12.53 -2.67
N LYS A 278 1.17 11.81 -3.75
CA LYS A 278 2.25 12.18 -4.68
C LYS A 278 2.09 13.62 -5.16
N ARG A 279 0.92 13.95 -5.72
CA ARG A 279 0.63 15.27 -6.27
C ARG A 279 0.65 16.38 -5.22
N ALA A 280 0.24 16.07 -4.01
CA ALA A 280 0.33 17.01 -2.91
C ALA A 280 1.78 17.28 -2.51
N LEU A 281 2.64 16.25 -2.44
CA LEU A 281 4.07 16.38 -2.13
C LEU A 281 4.83 17.17 -3.21
N GLU A 282 4.55 16.94 -4.48
CA GLU A 282 5.13 17.68 -5.61
C GLU A 282 4.46 19.04 -5.89
N GLN A 283 3.50 19.46 -5.03
CA GLN A 283 2.80 20.74 -5.07
C GLN A 283 1.99 20.96 -6.35
N SER A 284 1.55 19.91 -7.06
CA SER A 284 0.86 19.98 -8.34
C SER A 284 -0.68 19.96 -8.28
N LEU A 285 -1.27 19.97 -7.07
CA LEU A 285 -2.74 19.93 -6.89
C LEU A 285 -3.49 21.18 -7.40
N HIS A 286 -2.77 22.25 -7.75
CA HIS A 286 -3.37 23.50 -8.23
C HIS A 286 -3.99 23.38 -9.62
N ALA A 287 -3.49 22.47 -10.47
CA ALA A 287 -3.97 22.26 -11.83
C ALA A 287 -4.28 20.76 -12.07
N PRO A 288 -5.38 20.42 -12.75
CA PRO A 288 -5.66 19.03 -13.13
C PRO A 288 -4.63 18.54 -14.16
N PRO A 289 -4.32 17.23 -14.19
CA PRO A 289 -3.53 16.64 -15.26
C PRO A 289 -4.28 16.76 -16.59
N VAL A 290 -3.57 17.14 -17.64
CA VAL A 290 -4.17 17.33 -18.97
C VAL A 290 -3.95 16.07 -19.81
N PRO A 291 -5.00 15.40 -20.31
CA PRO A 291 -4.88 14.25 -21.19
C PRO A 291 -3.97 14.54 -22.40
N GLY A 292 -3.17 13.55 -22.81
CA GLY A 292 -2.21 13.69 -23.91
C GLY A 292 -0.87 14.34 -23.53
N THR A 293 -0.68 14.78 -22.29
CA THR A 293 0.62 15.24 -21.80
C THR A 293 1.43 14.10 -21.20
N SER A 294 2.76 14.23 -21.21
CA SER A 294 3.66 13.26 -20.56
C SER A 294 3.32 13.06 -19.08
N TYR A 295 2.96 14.14 -18.37
CA TYR A 295 2.59 14.09 -16.97
C TYR A 295 1.32 13.25 -16.72
N TYR A 296 0.31 13.39 -17.59
CA TYR A 296 -0.88 12.54 -17.53
C TYR A 296 -0.53 11.07 -17.77
N GLY A 297 0.36 10.78 -18.74
CA GLY A 297 0.87 9.44 -19.01
C GLY A 297 1.60 8.84 -17.81
N GLU A 298 2.49 9.60 -17.16
CA GLU A 298 3.19 9.18 -15.94
C GLU A 298 2.22 8.87 -14.78
N LEU A 299 1.17 9.66 -14.59
CA LEU A 299 0.15 9.41 -13.57
C LEU A 299 -0.71 8.19 -13.89
N PHE A 300 -1.05 7.98 -15.16
CA PHE A 300 -1.80 6.83 -15.60
C PHE A 300 -1.01 5.52 -15.42
N GLU A 301 0.26 5.49 -15.86
CA GLU A 301 1.18 4.37 -15.61
C GLU A 301 1.25 4.06 -14.11
N HIS A 302 1.49 5.09 -13.29
CA HIS A 302 1.56 4.96 -11.84
C HIS A 302 0.27 4.37 -11.26
N PHE A 303 -0.89 4.86 -11.69
CA PHE A 303 -2.19 4.36 -11.26
C PHE A 303 -2.35 2.87 -11.59
N VAL A 304 -2.10 2.48 -12.84
CA VAL A 304 -2.26 1.08 -13.27
C VAL A 304 -1.29 0.17 -12.50
N ILE A 305 -0.04 0.58 -12.30
CA ILE A 305 0.92 -0.19 -11.50
C ILE A 305 0.44 -0.37 -10.07
N LEU A 306 -0.12 0.67 -9.42
CA LEU A 306 -0.70 0.53 -8.09
C LEU A 306 -1.89 -0.43 -8.06
N GLU A 307 -2.73 -0.44 -9.09
CA GLU A 307 -3.82 -1.42 -9.21
C GLU A 307 -3.26 -2.86 -9.27
N PHE A 308 -2.21 -3.10 -10.06
CA PHE A 308 -1.53 -4.41 -10.11
C PHE A 308 -0.93 -4.82 -8.76
N VAL A 309 -0.30 -3.90 -8.05
CA VAL A 309 0.26 -4.14 -6.71
C VAL A 309 -0.83 -4.52 -5.72
N ARG A 310 -1.93 -3.77 -5.70
CA ARG A 310 -3.07 -4.00 -4.80
C ARG A 310 -3.76 -5.33 -5.10
N MET A 311 -3.98 -5.63 -6.37
CA MET A 311 -4.60 -6.89 -6.79
C MET A 311 -3.72 -8.11 -6.49
N ASN A 312 -2.41 -8.02 -6.75
CA ASN A 312 -1.46 -9.08 -6.37
C ASN A 312 -1.51 -9.39 -4.88
N LEU A 313 -1.61 -8.34 -4.05
CA LEU A 313 -1.72 -8.46 -2.61
C LEU A 313 -3.06 -9.08 -2.16
N TYR A 314 -4.18 -8.57 -2.69
CA TYR A 314 -5.52 -8.98 -2.24
C TYR A 314 -5.96 -10.34 -2.80
N CYS A 315 -5.48 -10.73 -3.97
CA CYS A 315 -5.70 -12.06 -4.54
C CYS A 315 -4.66 -13.10 -4.10
N GLU A 316 -3.67 -12.70 -3.29
CA GLU A 316 -2.59 -13.57 -2.79
C GLU A 316 -1.93 -14.40 -3.91
N THR A 317 -1.68 -13.75 -5.07
CA THR A 317 -1.19 -14.45 -6.27
C THR A 317 0.32 -14.67 -6.30
N ASP A 318 1.06 -14.08 -5.36
CA ASP A 318 2.52 -14.24 -5.16
C ASP A 318 3.38 -13.86 -6.40
N TYR A 319 2.86 -13.02 -7.28
CA TYR A 319 3.70 -12.48 -8.34
C TYR A 319 4.78 -11.55 -7.77
N ARG A 320 6.01 -11.77 -8.20
CA ARG A 320 7.06 -10.78 -8.01
C ARG A 320 6.90 -9.69 -9.09
N LEU A 321 6.69 -8.46 -8.65
CA LEU A 321 6.58 -7.30 -9.51
C LEU A 321 7.96 -6.68 -9.75
N SER A 322 8.25 -6.31 -10.99
CA SER A 322 9.50 -5.68 -11.42
C SER A 322 9.26 -4.85 -12.69
N TYR A 323 10.22 -4.03 -13.09
CA TYR A 323 10.26 -3.41 -14.41
C TYR A 323 11.39 -4.04 -15.23
N PHE A 324 11.34 -3.92 -16.55
CA PHE A 324 12.44 -4.40 -17.40
C PHE A 324 13.03 -3.22 -18.17
N ALA A 325 14.36 -3.16 -18.22
CA ALA A 325 15.05 -2.17 -19.03
C ALA A 325 16.28 -2.79 -19.71
N THR A 326 16.50 -2.44 -20.96
CA THR A 326 17.71 -2.84 -21.72
C THR A 326 18.76 -1.75 -21.68
N LYS A 327 19.99 -2.09 -22.06
CA LYS A 327 21.10 -1.12 -22.16
C LYS A 327 20.87 -0.11 -23.30
N GLU A 328 20.10 -0.49 -24.30
CA GLU A 328 19.75 0.31 -25.47
C GLU A 328 18.63 1.32 -25.17
N GLY A 329 18.14 1.34 -23.92
CA GLY A 329 17.15 2.31 -23.44
C GLY A 329 15.69 1.91 -23.68
N PHE A 330 15.41 0.65 -24.08
CA PHE A 330 14.04 0.16 -24.10
C PHE A 330 13.60 -0.26 -22.69
N GLU A 331 12.37 0.06 -22.34
CA GLU A 331 11.78 -0.21 -21.03
C GLU A 331 10.41 -0.89 -21.19
N VAL A 332 10.09 -1.81 -20.29
CA VAL A 332 8.75 -2.36 -20.08
C VAL A 332 8.31 -1.96 -18.68
N ASP A 333 7.15 -1.35 -18.57
CA ASP A 333 6.68 -0.68 -17.36
C ASP A 333 6.51 -1.64 -16.19
N LEU A 334 5.93 -2.83 -16.45
CA LEU A 334 5.68 -3.81 -15.41
C LEU A 334 5.96 -5.24 -15.91
N VAL A 335 6.63 -6.01 -15.08
CA VAL A 335 6.86 -7.44 -15.26
C VAL A 335 6.34 -8.19 -14.04
N LEU A 336 5.44 -9.14 -14.24
CA LEU A 336 5.00 -10.07 -13.22
C LEU A 336 5.71 -11.41 -13.42
N SER A 337 6.30 -11.98 -12.37
CA SER A 337 6.95 -13.28 -12.47
C SER A 337 6.61 -14.18 -11.30
N ARG A 338 6.26 -15.44 -11.58
CA ARG A 338 5.92 -16.47 -10.61
C ARG A 338 6.25 -17.86 -11.19
N GLY A 339 7.21 -18.56 -10.57
CA GLY A 339 7.68 -19.84 -11.10
C GLY A 339 8.22 -19.69 -12.53
N ASN A 340 7.62 -20.39 -13.48
CA ASN A 340 7.98 -20.32 -14.89
C ASN A 340 7.15 -19.29 -15.69
N GLU A 341 6.15 -18.68 -15.08
CA GLU A 341 5.34 -17.65 -15.70
C GLU A 341 6.02 -16.30 -15.61
N THR A 342 6.11 -15.59 -16.73
CA THR A 342 6.60 -14.23 -16.82
C THR A 342 5.70 -13.44 -17.75
N ILE A 343 5.10 -12.37 -17.25
CA ILE A 343 4.15 -11.53 -17.97
C ILE A 343 4.77 -10.15 -18.14
N PHE A 344 4.92 -9.69 -19.40
CA PHE A 344 5.37 -8.34 -19.71
C PHE A 344 4.15 -7.45 -19.98
N ILE A 345 4.16 -6.25 -19.42
CA ILE A 345 3.04 -5.31 -19.47
C ILE A 345 3.56 -3.92 -19.79
N GLU A 346 3.15 -3.39 -20.92
CA GLU A 346 3.34 -1.99 -21.30
C GLU A 346 2.05 -1.23 -21.04
N ILE A 347 2.16 0.00 -20.51
CA ILE A 347 1.01 0.81 -20.07
C ILE A 347 1.01 2.14 -20.79
N LYS A 348 -0.08 2.49 -21.46
CA LYS A 348 -0.22 3.76 -22.19
C LYS A 348 -1.55 4.44 -21.87
N SER A 349 -1.53 5.74 -21.67
CA SER A 349 -2.72 6.55 -21.44
C SER A 349 -3.45 6.93 -22.74
N SER A 350 -3.13 6.27 -23.85
CA SER A 350 -3.77 6.53 -25.14
C SER A 350 -5.11 5.80 -25.28
N LYS A 351 -5.99 6.36 -26.07
CA LYS A 351 -7.25 5.74 -26.52
C LYS A 351 -7.11 5.06 -27.88
N SER A 352 -5.89 4.83 -28.33
CA SER A 352 -5.55 4.10 -29.55
C SER A 352 -4.32 3.24 -29.30
N ILE A 353 -4.20 2.17 -30.08
CA ILE A 353 -3.04 1.27 -30.05
C ILE A 353 -2.00 1.83 -31.02
N ASP A 354 -0.73 1.89 -30.61
CA ASP A 354 0.39 2.15 -31.51
C ASP A 354 1.00 0.81 -31.98
N PRO A 355 0.81 0.42 -33.27
CA PRO A 355 1.32 -0.85 -33.76
C PRO A 355 2.85 -0.95 -33.74
N VAL A 356 3.57 0.19 -33.74
CA VAL A 356 5.03 0.19 -33.69
C VAL A 356 5.52 -0.15 -32.28
N GLU A 357 4.89 0.42 -31.26
CA GLU A 357 5.20 0.11 -29.85
C GLU A 357 4.84 -1.35 -29.54
N VAL A 358 3.68 -1.84 -30.00
CA VAL A 358 3.25 -3.24 -29.81
C VAL A 358 4.27 -4.21 -30.41
N ARG A 359 4.72 -3.98 -31.66
CA ARG A 359 5.74 -4.82 -32.32
C ARG A 359 7.07 -4.80 -31.57
N LYS A 360 7.50 -3.65 -31.05
CA LYS A 360 8.73 -3.54 -30.25
C LYS A 360 8.61 -4.36 -28.96
N LEU A 361 7.47 -4.23 -28.27
CA LEU A 361 7.19 -4.99 -27.05
C LEU A 361 7.20 -6.50 -27.34
N GLY A 362 6.50 -6.97 -28.37
CA GLY A 362 6.48 -8.37 -28.79
C GLY A 362 7.84 -8.92 -29.15
N ALA A 363 8.68 -8.13 -29.84
CA ALA A 363 10.04 -8.51 -30.17
C ALA A 363 10.92 -8.73 -28.93
N ILE A 364 10.78 -7.89 -27.90
CA ILE A 364 11.53 -7.98 -26.64
C ILE A 364 10.97 -9.09 -25.74
N ALA A 365 9.66 -9.27 -25.73
CA ALA A 365 9.01 -10.33 -24.96
C ALA A 365 9.46 -11.72 -25.39
N ARG A 366 9.80 -11.91 -26.69
CA ARG A 366 10.31 -13.19 -27.21
C ARG A 366 11.57 -13.64 -26.46
N GLY A 367 11.51 -14.82 -25.86
CA GLY A 367 12.60 -15.38 -25.05
C GLY A 367 12.69 -14.89 -23.60
N HIS A 368 11.85 -13.95 -23.19
CA HIS A 368 11.77 -13.45 -21.82
C HIS A 368 10.41 -13.67 -21.17
N ALA A 369 9.32 -13.44 -21.86
CA ALA A 369 7.95 -13.53 -21.37
C ALA A 369 7.20 -14.76 -21.87
N THR A 370 6.27 -15.27 -21.06
CA THR A 370 5.29 -16.30 -21.43
C THR A 370 4.00 -15.68 -21.95
N ARG A 371 3.69 -14.47 -21.50
CA ARG A 371 2.53 -13.67 -21.94
C ARG A 371 2.94 -12.21 -22.04
N CYS A 372 2.30 -11.47 -22.94
CA CYS A 372 2.60 -10.08 -23.19
C CYS A 372 1.33 -9.24 -23.36
N PHE A 373 1.27 -8.10 -22.68
CA PHE A 373 0.11 -7.21 -22.69
C PHE A 373 0.51 -5.78 -22.99
N TYR A 374 -0.30 -5.13 -23.83
CA TYR A 374 -0.31 -3.68 -24.03
C TYR A 374 -1.62 -3.14 -23.46
N LEU A 375 -1.55 -2.46 -22.32
CA LEU A 375 -2.70 -1.98 -21.59
C LEU A 375 -2.90 -0.48 -21.77
N SER A 376 -4.11 -0.09 -22.14
CA SER A 376 -4.41 1.33 -22.41
C SER A 376 -5.84 1.70 -22.03
N GLU A 377 -6.26 2.93 -22.34
CA GLU A 377 -7.67 3.35 -22.27
C GLU A 377 -8.48 2.95 -23.53
N TYR A 378 -7.91 2.20 -24.45
CA TYR A 378 -8.60 1.69 -25.65
C TYR A 378 -9.54 0.56 -25.28
N HIS A 379 -10.79 0.63 -25.77
CA HIS A 379 -11.87 -0.25 -25.33
C HIS A 379 -12.05 -1.55 -26.13
N SER A 380 -11.31 -1.74 -27.21
CA SER A 380 -11.40 -2.97 -28.00
C SER A 380 -10.25 -3.91 -27.72
N ALA A 381 -10.54 -5.20 -27.57
CA ALA A 381 -9.52 -6.22 -27.40
C ALA A 381 -8.94 -6.63 -28.76
N GLU A 382 -7.62 -6.59 -28.91
CA GLU A 382 -6.90 -6.99 -30.10
C GLU A 382 -5.71 -7.89 -29.76
N LEU A 383 -5.32 -8.74 -30.72
CA LEU A 383 -4.08 -9.54 -30.64
C LEU A 383 -3.18 -9.14 -31.81
N MET A 384 -2.00 -8.59 -31.52
CA MET A 384 -1.00 -8.18 -32.49
C MET A 384 0.38 -8.73 -32.10
N ASP A 385 1.05 -9.43 -33.01
CA ASP A 385 2.44 -9.94 -32.78
C ASP A 385 2.59 -10.70 -31.43
N ASP A 386 1.61 -11.54 -31.07
CA ASP A 386 1.52 -12.26 -29.79
C ASP A 386 1.34 -11.37 -28.55
N VAL A 387 1.07 -10.08 -28.72
CA VAL A 387 0.76 -9.11 -27.66
C VAL A 387 -0.75 -8.91 -27.58
N ARG A 388 -1.31 -9.11 -26.39
CA ARG A 388 -2.71 -8.82 -26.11
C ARG A 388 -2.88 -7.33 -25.78
N CYS A 389 -3.55 -6.63 -26.67
CA CYS A 389 -3.89 -5.22 -26.49
C CYS A 389 -5.28 -5.13 -25.86
N LEU A 390 -5.36 -4.63 -24.62
CA LEU A 390 -6.59 -4.62 -23.83
C LEU A 390 -6.78 -3.27 -23.14
N HIS A 391 -8.04 -2.98 -22.81
CA HIS A 391 -8.29 -1.97 -21.80
C HIS A 391 -7.65 -2.40 -20.45
N TRP A 392 -7.05 -1.46 -19.72
CA TRP A 392 -6.29 -1.78 -18.50
C TRP A 392 -7.09 -2.60 -17.47
N ARG A 393 -8.42 -2.37 -17.35
CA ARG A 393 -9.29 -3.17 -16.46
C ARG A 393 -9.44 -4.62 -16.92
N GLU A 394 -9.58 -4.83 -18.21
CA GLU A 394 -9.67 -6.18 -18.79
C GLU A 394 -8.37 -6.95 -18.59
N GLY A 395 -7.22 -6.25 -18.74
CA GLY A 395 -5.92 -6.82 -18.43
C GLY A 395 -5.78 -7.25 -16.97
N LEU A 396 -6.23 -6.42 -16.02
CA LEU A 396 -6.30 -6.79 -14.60
C LEU A 396 -7.21 -8.00 -14.38
N GLN A 397 -8.42 -7.99 -14.95
CA GLN A 397 -9.38 -9.09 -14.80
C GLN A 397 -8.82 -10.40 -15.34
N GLU A 398 -8.19 -10.37 -16.50
CA GLU A 398 -7.62 -11.57 -17.11
C GLU A 398 -6.43 -12.13 -16.32
N ILE A 399 -5.51 -11.26 -15.88
CA ILE A 399 -4.29 -11.70 -15.19
C ILE A 399 -4.61 -12.23 -13.79
N PHE A 400 -5.50 -11.58 -13.07
CA PHE A 400 -5.89 -12.00 -11.72
C PHE A 400 -7.14 -12.88 -11.67
N GLN A 401 -7.68 -13.29 -12.82
CA GLN A 401 -8.87 -14.16 -12.96
C GLN A 401 -10.08 -13.62 -12.16
N LEU A 402 -10.29 -12.31 -12.22
CA LEU A 402 -11.38 -11.67 -11.52
C LEU A 402 -12.72 -11.92 -12.24
N PRO A 403 -13.83 -12.05 -11.50
CA PRO A 403 -15.14 -12.18 -12.15
C PRO A 403 -15.42 -10.94 -13.00
N PRO A 404 -16.09 -11.11 -14.15
CA PRO A 404 -16.56 -9.98 -14.94
C PRO A 404 -17.49 -9.11 -14.11
N LYS A 405 -17.47 -7.78 -14.36
CA LYS A 405 -18.45 -6.89 -13.72
C LYS A 405 -19.86 -7.37 -14.06
N SER A 406 -20.62 -7.73 -13.02
CA SER A 406 -22.08 -7.94 -13.11
C SER A 406 -22.79 -6.61 -13.36
#